data_35322a6ccdc3091f2161c801ca39ea7e
#
_entry.id   35322a6ccdc3091f2161c801ca39ea7e
#
_cell.length_a   1.000
_cell.length_b   1.000
_cell.length_c   1.000
_cell.angle_alpha   90.00
_cell.angle_beta   90.00
_cell.angle_gamma   90.00
#
_symmetry.space_group_name_H-M   'P 1'
#
loop_
_entity.id
_entity.type
_entity.pdbx_description
1 polymer ?
#
loop_
_entity_poly.entity_id
_entity_poly.type
_entity_poly.pdbx_seq_one_letter_code
_entity_poly.pdbx_strand_id
1 'polypeptide(L)'
;MAILLFRVDDRLIHGQVVVGWGRPLGVNRIVLVDDQVAASEWEQDLYRMAVTPDIEVEFVTLNGATARLRDWQSDVRRTLVLTGDLETMVALHAADPVTVHRINLGGVHHRAGRRERLPYLYLTDEEMTRLAALEAAGAAVAAQDLPTTPPVTLKGLG
;
A
#
# COMPACT_ATOMS: atom_id res chain seq x y z
N MET A 1 -0.57 13.83 10.58
CA MET A 1 -0.97 12.43 10.59
C MET A 1 0.27 11.56 10.46
N ALA A 2 0.39 10.53 11.31
CA ALA A 2 1.58 9.67 11.29
C ALA A 2 1.60 8.71 10.08
N ILE A 3 0.45 8.15 9.69
CA ILE A 3 0.37 7.35 8.46
C ILE A 3 0.16 8.29 7.28
N LEU A 4 1.16 8.36 6.43
CA LEU A 4 1.20 9.29 5.29
C LEU A 4 0.62 8.68 4.02
N LEU A 5 0.67 7.35 3.89
CA LEU A 5 0.28 6.68 2.67
C LEU A 5 -0.14 5.24 2.98
N PHE A 6 -1.26 4.82 2.38
CA PHE A 6 -1.66 3.41 2.26
C PHE A 6 -1.51 3.05 0.79
N ARG A 7 -0.57 2.18 0.48
CA ARG A 7 -0.23 1.87 -0.92
C ARG A 7 -0.32 0.38 -1.22
N VAL A 8 -0.91 0.05 -2.36
CA VAL A 8 -0.88 -1.29 -2.95
C VAL A 8 0.18 -1.31 -4.04
N ASP A 9 1.19 -2.16 -3.87
CA ASP A 9 2.25 -2.34 -4.88
C ASP A 9 2.83 -3.74 -4.72
N ASP A 10 2.64 -4.60 -5.72
CA ASP A 10 3.01 -6.02 -5.61
C ASP A 10 4.52 -6.28 -5.69
N ARG A 11 5.31 -5.25 -5.99
CA ARG A 11 6.76 -5.33 -5.86
C ARG A 11 7.22 -5.20 -4.42
N LEU A 12 6.32 -4.81 -3.51
CA LEU A 12 6.55 -4.61 -2.09
C LEU A 12 7.61 -3.54 -1.83
N ILE A 13 8.63 -3.82 -0.99
CA ILE A 13 9.66 -2.82 -0.68
C ILE A 13 10.73 -2.86 -1.78
N HIS A 14 10.82 -1.78 -2.54
CA HIS A 14 11.77 -1.64 -3.65
C HIS A 14 12.16 -0.17 -3.82
N GLY A 15 13.13 0.10 -4.70
CA GLY A 15 13.69 1.45 -4.85
C GLY A 15 12.67 2.54 -5.10
N GLN A 16 11.65 2.29 -5.91
CA GLN A 16 10.63 3.30 -6.22
C GLN A 16 9.79 3.66 -5.00
N VAL A 17 9.45 2.68 -4.14
CA VAL A 17 8.71 2.95 -2.90
C VAL A 17 9.61 3.68 -1.90
N VAL A 18 10.84 3.20 -1.70
CA VAL A 18 11.76 3.76 -0.71
C VAL A 18 12.22 5.17 -1.12
N VAL A 19 12.69 5.32 -2.35
CA VAL A 19 13.27 6.58 -2.84
C VAL A 19 12.18 7.47 -3.42
N GLY A 20 11.31 6.92 -4.30
CA GLY A 20 10.31 7.71 -5.01
C GLY A 20 9.20 8.25 -4.12
N TRP A 21 8.76 7.45 -3.14
CA TRP A 21 7.70 7.82 -2.21
C TRP A 21 8.24 8.16 -0.83
N GLY A 22 9.16 7.36 -0.32
CA GLY A 22 9.65 7.53 1.04
C GLY A 22 10.36 8.85 1.27
N ARG A 23 11.26 9.24 0.39
CA ARG A 23 12.04 10.48 0.55
C ARG A 23 11.19 11.74 0.44
N PRO A 24 10.38 11.94 -0.61
CA PRO A 24 9.55 13.15 -0.71
C PRO A 24 8.58 13.30 0.45
N LEU A 25 8.07 12.21 1.01
CA LEU A 25 7.15 12.25 2.14
C LEU A 25 7.85 12.27 3.50
N GLY A 26 9.17 12.09 3.52
CA GLY A 26 9.93 12.02 4.76
C GLY A 26 9.59 10.80 5.61
N VAL A 27 9.31 9.67 4.98
CA VAL A 27 8.98 8.41 5.65
C VAL A 27 10.18 7.91 6.45
N ASN A 28 9.96 7.56 7.70
CA ASN A 28 10.97 6.92 8.54
C ASN A 28 10.52 5.57 9.11
N ARG A 29 9.32 5.09 8.73
CA ARG A 29 8.86 3.74 9.00
C ARG A 29 8.03 3.22 7.83
N ILE A 30 8.35 2.01 7.38
CA ILE A 30 7.54 1.28 6.40
C ILE A 30 6.96 0.06 7.11
N VAL A 31 5.65 -0.08 7.06
CA VAL A 31 4.95 -1.28 7.56
C VAL A 31 4.53 -2.09 6.35
N LEU A 32 5.12 -3.26 6.18
CA LEU A 32 4.72 -4.19 5.13
C LEU A 32 3.72 -5.19 5.71
N VAL A 33 2.51 -5.14 5.20
CA VAL A 33 1.43 -6.06 5.60
C VAL A 33 1.37 -7.19 4.60
N ASP A 34 1.94 -8.34 4.98
CA ASP A 34 2.02 -9.53 4.13
C ASP A 34 2.26 -10.75 5.00
N ASP A 35 1.30 -11.68 5.02
CA ASP A 35 1.35 -12.86 5.89
C ASP A 35 2.55 -13.76 5.58
N GLN A 36 2.88 -13.93 4.30
CA GLN A 36 4.00 -14.76 3.89
C GLN A 36 5.34 -14.15 4.33
N VAL A 37 5.54 -12.88 4.09
CA VAL A 37 6.79 -12.19 4.46
C VAL A 37 6.91 -12.12 5.98
N ALA A 38 5.81 -11.90 6.69
CA ALA A 38 5.80 -11.87 8.16
C ALA A 38 6.26 -13.20 8.78
N ALA A 39 6.12 -14.31 8.04
CA ALA A 39 6.54 -15.64 8.47
C ALA A 39 7.91 -16.07 7.95
N SER A 40 8.63 -15.20 7.22
CA SER A 40 9.86 -15.56 6.51
C SER A 40 11.01 -14.59 6.83
N GLU A 41 11.92 -15.01 7.72
CA GLU A 41 13.06 -14.18 8.12
C GLU A 41 13.97 -13.83 6.95
N TRP A 42 14.19 -14.74 6.03
CA TRP A 42 15.09 -14.48 4.90
C TRP A 42 14.50 -13.46 3.93
N GLU A 43 13.18 -13.47 3.71
CA GLU A 43 12.52 -12.46 2.91
C GLU A 43 12.58 -11.09 3.60
N GLN A 44 12.36 -11.05 4.91
CA GLN A 44 12.50 -9.82 5.69
C GLN A 44 13.90 -9.23 5.58
N ASP A 45 14.92 -10.07 5.65
CA ASP A 45 16.32 -9.62 5.51
C ASP A 45 16.57 -9.03 4.13
N LEU A 46 16.02 -9.64 3.06
CA LEU A 46 16.12 -9.08 1.71
C LEU A 46 15.49 -7.68 1.63
N TYR A 47 14.31 -7.52 2.19
CA TYR A 47 13.63 -6.22 2.15
C TYR A 47 14.34 -5.17 3.00
N ARG A 48 14.92 -5.55 4.13
CA ARG A 48 15.72 -4.61 4.95
C ARG A 48 16.93 -4.09 4.19
N MET A 49 17.48 -4.85 3.28
CA MET A 49 18.61 -4.42 2.44
C MET A 49 18.22 -3.33 1.43
N ALA A 50 16.93 -3.18 1.13
CA ALA A 50 16.43 -2.18 0.19
C ALA A 50 16.19 -0.81 0.82
N VAL A 51 16.28 -0.69 2.15
CA VAL A 51 16.04 0.57 2.86
C VAL A 51 17.34 1.10 3.47
N THR A 52 17.37 2.41 3.71
CA THR A 52 18.46 3.07 4.41
C THR A 52 18.30 2.93 5.93
N PRO A 53 19.39 3.06 6.73
CA PRO A 53 19.33 2.84 8.17
C PRO A 53 18.37 3.78 8.94
N ASP A 54 17.99 4.89 8.35
CA ASP A 54 17.06 5.85 8.94
C ASP A 54 15.59 5.43 8.80
N ILE A 55 15.31 4.37 8.04
CA ILE A 55 13.96 3.85 7.86
C ILE A 55 13.81 2.54 8.62
N GLU A 56 12.91 2.53 9.60
CA GLU A 56 12.51 1.31 10.29
C GLU A 56 11.53 0.53 9.42
N VAL A 57 11.68 -0.79 9.36
CA VAL A 57 10.75 -1.67 8.63
C VAL A 57 10.11 -2.64 9.60
N GLU A 58 8.79 -2.68 9.59
CA GLU A 58 8.01 -3.68 10.32
C GLU A 58 7.34 -4.62 9.32
N PHE A 59 7.39 -5.92 9.60
CA PHE A 59 6.72 -6.95 8.81
C PHE A 59 5.61 -7.55 9.67
N VAL A 60 4.37 -7.40 9.20
CA VAL A 60 3.21 -7.79 10.01
C VAL A 60 2.22 -8.61 9.19
N THR A 61 1.49 -9.47 9.89
CA THR A 61 0.35 -10.17 9.29
C THR A 61 -0.82 -9.20 9.13
N LEU A 62 -1.80 -9.58 8.32
CA LEU A 62 -3.03 -8.79 8.20
C LEU A 62 -3.72 -8.63 9.56
N ASN A 63 -3.83 -9.70 10.33
CA ASN A 63 -4.43 -9.63 11.66
C ASN A 63 -3.66 -8.72 12.61
N GLY A 64 -2.33 -8.80 12.57
CA GLY A 64 -1.49 -7.91 13.36
C GLY A 64 -1.65 -6.45 12.97
N ALA A 65 -1.75 -6.17 11.67
CA ALA A 65 -1.93 -4.81 11.15
C ALA A 65 -3.27 -4.21 11.57
N THR A 66 -4.36 -4.96 11.47
CA THR A 66 -5.70 -4.46 11.83
C THR A 66 -5.75 -4.04 13.30
N ALA A 67 -5.01 -4.70 14.17
CA ALA A 67 -4.94 -4.37 15.60
C ALA A 67 -4.09 -3.13 15.89
N ARG A 68 -3.22 -2.70 14.97
CA ARG A 68 -2.22 -1.66 15.21
C ARG A 68 -2.40 -0.38 14.41
N LEU A 69 -3.41 -0.29 13.56
CA LEU A 69 -3.62 0.87 12.69
C LEU A 69 -3.68 2.19 13.46
N ARG A 70 -4.43 2.22 14.55
CA ARG A 70 -4.59 3.42 15.38
C ARG A 70 -3.31 3.77 16.12
N ASP A 71 -2.55 2.78 16.56
CA ASP A 71 -1.27 3.00 17.23
C ASP A 71 -0.29 3.68 16.27
N TRP A 72 -0.17 3.19 15.04
CA TRP A 72 0.68 3.83 14.04
C TRP A 72 0.20 5.24 13.69
N GLN A 73 -1.11 5.44 13.61
CA GLN A 73 -1.67 6.75 13.29
C GLN A 73 -1.40 7.79 14.36
N SER A 74 -1.34 7.38 15.63
CA SER A 74 -1.07 8.27 16.75
C SER A 74 0.40 8.37 17.13
N ASP A 75 1.26 7.57 16.54
CA ASP A 75 2.71 7.58 16.77
C ASP A 75 3.36 8.83 16.15
N VAL A 76 4.57 9.13 16.60
CA VAL A 76 5.38 10.23 16.07
C VAL A 76 6.08 9.89 14.76
N ARG A 77 6.23 8.61 14.42
CA ARG A 77 6.90 8.17 13.22
C ARG A 77 6.06 8.45 11.98
N ARG A 78 6.74 8.80 10.90
CA ARG A 78 6.12 9.05 9.61
C ARG A 78 6.08 7.74 8.83
N THR A 79 4.89 7.17 8.72
CA THR A 79 4.68 5.78 8.32
C THR A 79 4.04 5.67 6.95
N LEU A 80 4.60 4.74 6.15
CA LEU A 80 4.00 4.26 4.92
C LEU A 80 3.54 2.82 5.16
N VAL A 81 2.25 2.55 4.93
CA VAL A 81 1.70 1.20 5.03
C VAL A 81 1.58 0.62 3.63
N LEU A 82 2.24 -0.51 3.42
CA LEU A 82 2.39 -1.14 2.10
C LEU A 82 1.84 -2.56 2.13
N THR A 83 1.12 -2.93 1.09
CA THR A 83 0.71 -4.31 0.86
C THR A 83 0.82 -4.64 -0.63
N GLY A 84 0.92 -5.92 -0.95
CA GLY A 84 1.09 -6.37 -2.33
C GLY A 84 -0.21 -6.66 -3.07
N ASP A 85 -1.35 -6.66 -2.39
CA ASP A 85 -2.61 -7.02 -3.03
C ASP A 85 -3.78 -6.18 -2.53
N LEU A 86 -4.78 -6.07 -3.40
CA LEU A 86 -5.97 -5.29 -3.13
C LEU A 86 -6.81 -5.88 -1.99
N GLU A 87 -6.88 -7.20 -1.87
CA GLU A 87 -7.70 -7.86 -0.86
C GLU A 87 -7.24 -7.49 0.55
N THR A 88 -5.93 -7.45 0.77
CA THR A 88 -5.36 -7.04 2.05
C THR A 88 -5.74 -5.59 2.36
N MET A 89 -5.66 -4.70 1.37
CA MET A 89 -6.04 -3.30 1.56
C MET A 89 -7.53 -3.14 1.85
N VAL A 90 -8.39 -3.90 1.17
CA VAL A 90 -9.82 -3.92 1.45
C VAL A 90 -10.10 -4.35 2.88
N ALA A 91 -9.39 -5.37 3.36
CA ALA A 91 -9.53 -5.85 4.74
C ALA A 91 -9.06 -4.81 5.77
N LEU A 92 -7.98 -4.09 5.49
CA LEU A 92 -7.51 -3.01 6.35
C LEU A 92 -8.56 -1.88 6.44
N HIS A 93 -9.13 -1.47 5.31
CA HIS A 93 -10.19 -0.48 5.29
C HIS A 93 -11.42 -0.94 6.08
N ALA A 94 -11.84 -2.18 5.91
CA ALA A 94 -12.98 -2.72 6.63
C ALA A 94 -12.77 -2.72 8.15
N ALA A 95 -11.53 -2.95 8.59
CA ALA A 95 -11.18 -2.95 10.00
C ALA A 95 -11.21 -1.55 10.63
N ASP A 96 -10.78 -0.53 9.88
CA ASP A 96 -10.75 0.85 10.37
C ASP A 96 -10.90 1.83 9.19
N PRO A 97 -12.14 2.07 8.74
CA PRO A 97 -12.37 2.95 7.59
C PRO A 97 -12.07 4.42 7.85
N VAL A 98 -11.97 4.82 9.11
CA VAL A 98 -11.58 6.19 9.47
C VAL A 98 -10.09 6.41 9.23
N THR A 99 -9.25 5.47 9.68
CA THR A 99 -7.80 5.56 9.48
C THR A 99 -7.43 5.26 8.03
N VAL A 100 -8.00 4.21 7.44
CA VAL A 100 -7.72 3.78 6.05
C VAL A 100 -8.73 4.40 5.11
N HIS A 101 -8.63 5.71 4.88
CA HIS A 101 -9.62 6.44 4.06
C HIS A 101 -9.04 6.94 2.73
N ARG A 102 -7.74 6.81 2.50
CA ARG A 102 -7.09 7.16 1.23
C ARG A 102 -6.19 6.02 0.80
N ILE A 103 -6.46 5.48 -0.37
CA ILE A 103 -5.77 4.32 -0.91
C ILE A 103 -5.07 4.71 -2.20
N ASN A 104 -3.78 4.45 -2.25
CA ASN A 104 -2.92 4.72 -3.39
C ASN A 104 -2.57 3.40 -4.09
N LEU A 105 -2.82 3.34 -5.39
CA LEU A 105 -2.52 2.16 -6.18
C LEU A 105 -1.21 2.37 -6.94
N GLY A 106 -0.25 1.50 -6.70
CA GLY A 106 1.01 1.43 -7.42
C GLY A 106 1.01 0.28 -8.43
N GLY A 107 2.14 -0.41 -8.55
CA GLY A 107 2.29 -1.51 -9.48
C GLY A 107 1.49 -2.75 -9.09
N VAL A 108 0.70 -3.24 -10.02
CA VAL A 108 0.03 -4.54 -9.92
C VAL A 108 0.23 -5.23 -11.27
N HIS A 109 0.96 -6.35 -11.28
CA HIS A 109 1.36 -7.04 -12.48
C HIS A 109 0.21 -7.80 -13.13
N HIS A 110 0.39 -8.10 -14.42
CA HIS A 110 -0.55 -8.92 -15.16
C HIS A 110 -0.67 -10.33 -14.56
N ARG A 111 -1.91 -10.78 -14.45
CA ARG A 111 -2.29 -12.17 -14.17
C ARG A 111 -3.50 -12.53 -15.03
N ALA A 112 -3.82 -13.80 -15.11
CA ALA A 112 -5.02 -14.24 -15.86
C ALA A 112 -6.27 -13.49 -15.37
N GLY A 113 -7.04 -12.95 -16.31
CA GLY A 113 -8.24 -12.17 -16.03
C GLY A 113 -8.02 -10.69 -15.77
N ARG A 114 -6.79 -10.25 -15.56
CA ARG A 114 -6.47 -8.83 -15.40
C ARG A 114 -6.26 -8.17 -16.75
N ARG A 115 -6.73 -6.93 -16.86
CA ARG A 115 -6.52 -6.07 -18.03
C ARG A 115 -5.68 -4.86 -17.65
N GLU A 116 -4.91 -4.35 -18.60
CA GLU A 116 -4.15 -3.13 -18.41
C GLU A 116 -5.08 -1.94 -18.19
N ARG A 117 -4.92 -1.25 -17.08
CA ARG A 117 -5.60 0.00 -16.75
C ARG A 117 -4.65 1.19 -16.95
N LEU A 118 -3.41 0.98 -16.55
CA LEU A 118 -2.27 1.88 -16.76
C LEU A 118 -1.05 1.00 -17.03
N PRO A 119 0.06 1.54 -17.56
CA PRO A 119 1.24 0.72 -17.87
C PRO A 119 1.75 -0.12 -16.69
N TYR A 120 1.56 0.33 -15.47
CA TYR A 120 2.00 -0.37 -14.25
C TYR A 120 0.86 -1.06 -13.51
N LEU A 121 -0.38 -0.91 -13.95
CA LEU A 121 -1.56 -1.34 -13.17
C LEU A 121 -2.49 -2.21 -14.00
N TYR A 122 -2.58 -3.48 -13.63
CA TYR A 122 -3.48 -4.47 -14.24
C TYR A 122 -4.49 -4.93 -13.20
N LEU A 123 -5.77 -4.86 -13.52
CA LEU A 123 -6.86 -5.23 -12.60
C LEU A 123 -7.95 -5.99 -13.35
N THR A 124 -8.58 -6.94 -12.65
CA THR A 124 -9.79 -7.61 -13.14
C THR A 124 -11.00 -6.68 -12.99
N ASP A 125 -12.07 -6.99 -13.70
CA ASP A 125 -13.34 -6.27 -13.53
C ASP A 125 -13.88 -6.42 -12.11
N GLU A 126 -13.67 -7.57 -11.47
CA GLU A 126 -14.05 -7.79 -10.07
C GLU A 126 -13.25 -6.89 -9.13
N GLU A 127 -11.94 -6.77 -9.35
CA GLU A 127 -11.10 -5.86 -8.57
C GLU A 127 -11.55 -4.41 -8.74
N MET A 128 -11.93 -4.00 -9.95
CA MET A 128 -12.50 -2.67 -10.18
C MET A 128 -13.80 -2.46 -9.41
N THR A 129 -14.66 -3.48 -9.33
CA THR A 129 -15.89 -3.44 -8.55
C THR A 129 -15.59 -3.27 -7.06
N ARG A 130 -14.57 -3.95 -6.54
CA ARG A 130 -14.15 -3.80 -5.14
C ARG A 130 -13.63 -2.40 -4.84
N LEU A 131 -12.88 -1.81 -5.77
CA LEU A 131 -12.40 -0.43 -5.63
C LEU A 131 -13.58 0.56 -5.62
N ALA A 132 -14.57 0.35 -6.48
CA ALA A 132 -15.78 1.18 -6.49
C ALA A 132 -16.54 1.07 -5.17
N ALA A 133 -16.59 -0.12 -4.56
CA ALA A 133 -17.20 -0.33 -3.26
C ALA A 133 -16.45 0.41 -2.14
N LEU A 134 -15.12 0.46 -2.20
CA LEU A 134 -14.32 1.25 -1.27
C LEU A 134 -14.66 2.74 -1.37
N GLU A 135 -14.78 3.26 -2.58
CA GLU A 135 -15.16 4.66 -2.79
C GLU A 135 -16.57 4.94 -2.29
N ALA A 136 -17.50 4.03 -2.54
CA ALA A 136 -18.87 4.14 -2.03
C ALA A 136 -18.93 4.13 -0.49
N ALA A 137 -17.96 3.46 0.15
CA ALA A 137 -17.82 3.44 1.60
C ALA A 137 -17.04 4.64 2.16
N GLY A 138 -16.65 5.59 1.32
CA GLY A 138 -16.03 6.84 1.74
C GLY A 138 -14.50 6.93 1.54
N ALA A 139 -13.86 5.89 1.01
CA ALA A 139 -12.43 5.94 0.73
C ALA A 139 -12.13 6.72 -0.55
N ALA A 140 -11.03 7.45 -0.58
CA ALA A 140 -10.51 8.05 -1.80
C ALA A 140 -9.50 7.08 -2.42
N VAL A 141 -9.71 6.69 -3.68
CA VAL A 141 -8.85 5.76 -4.40
C VAL A 141 -8.24 6.46 -5.60
N ALA A 142 -6.93 6.40 -5.73
CA ALA A 142 -6.23 6.93 -6.89
C ALA A 142 -5.02 6.06 -7.23
N ALA A 143 -4.73 5.93 -8.52
CA ALA A 143 -3.52 5.28 -9.01
C ALA A 143 -2.46 6.35 -9.28
N GLN A 144 -1.24 6.08 -8.85
CA GLN A 144 -0.15 7.03 -8.99
C GLN A 144 1.18 6.30 -8.93
N ASP A 145 1.99 6.44 -9.97
CA ASP A 145 3.28 5.76 -10.02
C ASP A 145 4.30 6.42 -9.09
N LEU A 146 4.41 7.74 -9.17
CA LEU A 146 5.30 8.56 -8.34
C LEU A 146 4.53 9.78 -7.81
N PRO A 147 4.98 10.39 -6.70
CA PRO A 147 4.33 11.59 -6.16
C PRO A 147 4.29 12.77 -7.14
N THR A 148 5.24 12.79 -8.08
CA THR A 148 5.35 13.86 -9.09
C THR A 148 4.45 13.65 -10.30
N THR A 149 3.87 12.46 -10.48
CA THR A 149 2.94 12.20 -11.58
C THR A 149 1.51 12.51 -11.15
N PRO A 150 0.64 12.98 -12.06
CA PRO A 150 -0.75 13.23 -11.70
C PRO A 150 -1.46 11.94 -11.27
N PRO A 151 -2.19 11.95 -10.15
CA PRO A 151 -2.99 10.80 -9.76
C PRO A 151 -4.13 10.54 -10.75
N VAL A 152 -4.44 9.27 -10.98
CA VAL A 152 -5.55 8.85 -11.83
C VAL A 152 -6.66 8.32 -10.94
N THR A 153 -7.84 8.93 -11.05
CA THR A 153 -9.01 8.50 -10.27
C THR A 153 -9.53 7.15 -10.77
N LEU A 154 -10.35 6.50 -9.97
CA LEU A 154 -10.94 5.22 -10.33
C LEU A 154 -11.73 5.31 -11.65
N LYS A 155 -12.44 6.38 -11.87
CA LYS A 155 -13.15 6.63 -13.13
C LYS A 155 -12.21 6.63 -14.33
N GLY A 156 -11.00 7.13 -14.17
CA GLY A 156 -9.98 7.15 -15.21
C GLY A 156 -9.36 5.79 -15.52
N LEU A 157 -9.58 4.78 -14.68
CA LEU A 157 -9.06 3.43 -14.87
C LEU A 157 -9.98 2.52 -15.65
N GLY A 158 -11.21 2.87 -15.72
CA GLY A 158 -12.24 2.09 -16.35
C GLY A 158 -12.47 2.38 -17.76
#